data_1480b20d4de82a6c07cca69b93750f1e
#
_entry.id   1480b20d4de82a6c07cca69b93750f1e
#
_cell.length_a   1.000
_cell.length_b   1.000
_cell.length_c   1.000
_cell.angle_alpha   90.00
_cell.angle_beta   90.00
_cell.angle_gamma   90.00
#
_symmetry.space_group_name_H-M   'P 1'
#
loop_
_entity.id
_entity.type
_entity.pdbx_description
1 polymer ?
#
loop_
_entity_poly.entity_id
_entity_poly.type
_entity_poly.pdbx_seq_one_letter_code
_entity_poly.pdbx_strand_id
1 'polypeptide(L)'
;MQIWITILVTFFAGMGAGLGTGFAGMSAAAVISPMLITFLGMDPYMAVGIALSSDVLASAVSAYTYHKNGNLDVKNGLIMMGSVLAFTVVGSYVASLVPSATMGNFSVFMTFLLGIKFIVRPVMTTKESMQSVSAKKRVVQSLVCGMLIGFICGFIGAGGGMMMLLILTTVLGYELKTAVGTSVFIMTFTALTGAVSHFAIGGTPDWLVWTLCVIFTLVWARIAAVFANMAQPKTLNRATGIVLVMLGAVIMGVGILK
;
A
#
# COMPACT_ATOMS: atom_id res chain seq x y z
N MET A 1 -2.66 29.93 2.30
CA MET A 1 -1.89 29.14 1.31
C MET A 1 -2.59 29.26 -0.04
N GLN A 2 -1.86 29.45 -1.14
CA GLN A 2 -2.50 29.60 -2.45
C GLN A 2 -3.18 28.29 -2.85
N ILE A 3 -4.47 28.31 -3.16
CA ILE A 3 -5.30 27.15 -3.50
C ILE A 3 -4.69 26.30 -4.63
N TRP A 4 -3.98 26.92 -5.54
CA TRP A 4 -3.26 26.25 -6.64
C TRP A 4 -2.16 25.31 -6.15
N ILE A 5 -1.43 25.69 -5.10
CA ILE A 5 -0.39 24.83 -4.50
C ILE A 5 -1.05 23.61 -3.88
N THR A 6 -2.14 23.80 -3.17
CA THR A 6 -2.92 22.68 -2.58
C THR A 6 -3.40 21.72 -3.66
N ILE A 7 -3.97 22.21 -4.75
CA ILE A 7 -4.44 21.37 -5.87
C ILE A 7 -3.28 20.60 -6.51
N LEU A 8 -2.15 21.27 -6.79
CA LEU A 8 -0.99 20.62 -7.40
C LEU A 8 -0.39 19.54 -6.49
N VAL A 9 -0.19 19.85 -5.22
CA VAL A 9 0.38 18.90 -4.27
C VAL A 9 -0.53 17.68 -4.09
N THR A 10 -1.83 17.90 -3.90
CA THR A 10 -2.80 16.81 -3.74
C THR A 10 -2.98 15.99 -5.02
N PHE A 11 -2.86 16.63 -6.20
CA PHE A 11 -2.91 15.92 -7.48
C PHE A 11 -1.71 14.97 -7.62
N PHE A 12 -0.49 15.46 -7.44
CA PHE A 12 0.71 14.61 -7.57
C PHE A 12 0.80 13.56 -6.46
N ALA A 13 0.43 13.91 -5.23
CA ALA A 13 0.35 12.96 -4.12
C ALA A 13 -0.68 11.86 -4.40
N GLY A 14 -1.89 12.23 -4.83
CA GLY A 14 -2.96 11.29 -5.18
C GLY A 14 -2.61 10.44 -6.41
N MET A 15 -1.98 11.03 -7.43
CA MET A 15 -1.50 10.29 -8.59
C MET A 15 -0.47 9.24 -8.20
N GLY A 16 0.57 9.62 -7.47
CA GLY A 16 1.60 8.69 -7.04
C GLY A 16 1.06 7.59 -6.12
N ALA A 17 0.22 7.97 -5.16
CA ALA A 17 -0.44 7.03 -4.26
C ALA A 17 -1.36 6.06 -5.02
N GLY A 18 -2.21 6.56 -5.90
CA GLY A 18 -3.13 5.74 -6.69
C GLY A 18 -2.42 4.77 -7.62
N LEU A 19 -1.37 5.22 -8.31
CA LEU A 19 -0.54 4.35 -9.13
C LEU A 19 0.14 3.27 -8.28
N GLY A 20 0.69 3.64 -7.13
CA GLY A 20 1.30 2.69 -6.19
C GLY A 20 0.31 1.66 -5.64
N THR A 21 -0.90 2.08 -5.28
CA THR A 21 -1.96 1.19 -4.82
C THR A 21 -2.42 0.26 -5.95
N GLY A 22 -2.71 0.79 -7.13
CA GLY A 22 -3.24 0.01 -8.23
C GLY A 22 -2.27 -0.96 -8.87
N PHE A 23 -0.98 -0.61 -9.00
CA PHE A 23 0.05 -1.49 -9.58
C PHE A 23 0.73 -2.40 -8.57
N ALA A 24 0.97 -1.91 -7.36
CA ALA A 24 1.81 -2.58 -6.38
C ALA A 24 1.09 -2.97 -5.07
N GLY A 25 -0.18 -2.60 -4.93
CA GLY A 25 -0.88 -2.82 -3.66
C GLY A 25 -0.21 -2.07 -2.50
N MET A 26 0.34 -0.90 -2.77
CA MET A 26 1.03 -0.07 -1.80
C MET A 26 0.03 0.83 -1.06
N SER A 27 0.28 1.11 0.23
CA SER A 27 -0.54 2.06 0.97
C SER A 27 -0.38 3.49 0.45
N ALA A 28 -1.49 4.18 0.24
CA ALA A 28 -1.50 5.59 -0.14
C ALA A 28 -0.79 6.48 0.90
N ALA A 29 -0.80 6.07 2.16
CA ALA A 29 -0.14 6.80 3.24
C ALA A 29 1.37 6.96 3.04
N ALA A 30 2.02 6.03 2.35
CA ALA A 30 3.44 6.09 2.06
C ALA A 30 3.82 7.27 1.13
N VAL A 31 2.89 7.78 0.34
CA VAL A 31 3.12 8.89 -0.60
C VAL A 31 2.42 10.16 -0.14
N ILE A 32 1.13 10.08 0.20
CA ILE A 32 0.33 11.26 0.54
C ILE A 32 0.87 11.94 1.80
N SER A 33 1.13 11.17 2.89
CA SER A 33 1.55 11.78 4.15
C SER A 33 2.81 12.63 4.02
N PRO A 34 3.95 12.13 3.47
CA PRO A 34 5.14 12.96 3.36
C PRO A 34 4.93 14.16 2.43
N MET A 35 4.12 14.02 1.37
CA MET A 35 3.82 15.13 0.47
C MET A 35 3.04 16.25 1.17
N LEU A 36 1.99 15.92 1.92
CA LEU A 36 1.20 16.90 2.67
C LEU A 36 2.01 17.59 3.77
N ILE A 37 2.83 16.82 4.50
CA ILE A 37 3.68 17.36 5.57
C ILE A 37 4.74 18.30 5.00
N THR A 38 5.41 17.91 3.90
CA THR A 38 6.53 18.69 3.37
C THR A 38 6.08 19.93 2.61
N PHE A 39 5.10 19.81 1.72
CA PHE A 39 4.71 20.89 0.82
C PHE A 39 3.56 21.75 1.33
N LEU A 40 2.70 21.21 2.19
CA LEU A 40 1.59 21.96 2.79
C LEU A 40 1.82 22.33 4.26
N GLY A 41 2.91 21.87 4.88
CA GLY A 41 3.19 22.10 6.29
C GLY A 41 2.12 21.52 7.23
N MET A 42 1.41 20.47 6.78
CA MET A 42 0.32 19.87 7.54
C MET A 42 0.85 19.10 8.75
N ASP A 43 0.07 19.10 9.83
CA ASP A 43 0.34 18.26 10.99
C ASP A 43 0.49 16.79 10.58
N PRO A 44 1.54 16.09 11.02
CA PRO A 44 1.82 14.72 10.61
C PRO A 44 0.68 13.74 10.93
N TYR A 45 0.05 13.89 12.09
CA TYR A 45 -1.03 12.99 12.51
C TYR A 45 -2.26 13.15 11.59
N MET A 46 -2.62 14.39 11.27
CA MET A 46 -3.71 14.71 10.37
C MET A 46 -3.41 14.26 8.92
N ALA A 47 -2.18 14.47 8.45
CA ALA A 47 -1.75 14.04 7.12
C ALA A 47 -1.86 12.51 6.95
N VAL A 48 -1.52 11.73 7.98
CA VAL A 48 -1.68 10.27 7.98
C VAL A 48 -3.16 9.88 7.96
N GLY A 49 -4.01 10.54 8.73
CA GLY A 49 -5.46 10.29 8.72
C GLY A 49 -6.10 10.53 7.34
N ILE A 50 -5.74 11.64 6.67
CA ILE A 50 -6.18 11.95 5.30
C ILE A 50 -5.68 10.89 4.33
N ALA A 51 -4.43 10.49 4.43
CA ALA A 51 -3.84 9.51 3.54
C ALA A 51 -4.48 8.12 3.70
N LEU A 52 -4.69 7.65 4.93
CA LEU A 52 -5.36 6.37 5.20
C LEU A 52 -6.81 6.37 4.70
N SER A 53 -7.56 7.46 4.90
CA SER A 53 -8.93 7.55 4.38
C SER A 53 -8.99 7.55 2.85
N SER A 54 -8.01 8.19 2.19
CA SER A 54 -7.86 8.12 0.73
C SER A 54 -7.54 6.70 0.26
N ASP A 55 -6.73 5.97 1.03
CA ASP A 55 -6.36 4.58 0.75
C ASP A 55 -7.55 3.61 0.83
N VAL A 56 -8.51 3.85 1.72
CA VAL A 56 -9.72 3.00 1.84
C VAL A 56 -10.43 2.86 0.50
N LEU A 57 -10.76 3.98 -0.14
CA LEU A 57 -11.50 3.97 -1.40
C LEU A 57 -10.63 3.53 -2.58
N ALA A 58 -9.36 3.93 -2.60
CA ALA A 58 -8.41 3.52 -3.63
C ALA A 58 -8.16 2.00 -3.60
N SER A 59 -7.94 1.45 -2.41
CA SER A 59 -7.76 0.01 -2.21
C SER A 59 -9.03 -0.77 -2.50
N ALA A 60 -10.21 -0.28 -2.08
CA ALA A 60 -11.49 -0.92 -2.35
C ALA A 60 -11.80 -1.01 -3.85
N VAL A 61 -11.64 0.09 -4.61
CA VAL A 61 -11.89 0.09 -6.05
C VAL A 61 -10.86 -0.77 -6.81
N SER A 62 -9.61 -0.79 -6.35
CA SER A 62 -8.58 -1.68 -6.88
C SER A 62 -8.93 -3.14 -6.59
N ALA A 63 -9.27 -3.49 -5.36
CA ALA A 63 -9.67 -4.85 -4.97
C ALA A 63 -10.88 -5.33 -5.79
N TYR A 64 -11.90 -4.49 -5.95
CA TYR A 64 -13.05 -4.80 -6.81
C TYR A 64 -12.64 -5.07 -8.26
N THR A 65 -11.74 -4.24 -8.80
CA THR A 65 -11.24 -4.41 -10.18
C THR A 65 -10.47 -5.72 -10.35
N TYR A 66 -9.59 -6.06 -9.40
CA TYR A 66 -8.86 -7.33 -9.40
C TYR A 66 -9.80 -8.52 -9.18
N HIS A 67 -10.79 -8.41 -8.30
CA HIS A 67 -11.80 -9.45 -8.07
C HIS A 67 -12.60 -9.76 -9.34
N LYS A 68 -13.11 -8.73 -10.02
CA LYS A 68 -13.86 -8.88 -11.27
C LYS A 68 -13.07 -9.59 -12.36
N ASN A 69 -11.75 -9.46 -12.35
CA ASN A 69 -10.85 -10.13 -13.31
C ASN A 69 -10.33 -11.49 -12.80
N GLY A 70 -10.86 -12.01 -11.67
CA GLY A 70 -10.45 -13.29 -11.09
C GLY A 70 -9.02 -13.27 -10.51
N ASN A 71 -8.49 -12.09 -10.16
CA ASN A 71 -7.15 -11.87 -9.64
C ASN A 71 -7.18 -11.47 -8.15
N LEU A 72 -8.01 -12.16 -7.36
CA LEU A 72 -8.11 -11.96 -5.91
C LEU A 72 -8.34 -13.31 -5.22
N ASP A 73 -7.53 -13.63 -4.23
CA ASP A 73 -7.73 -14.79 -3.36
C ASP A 73 -8.46 -14.37 -2.08
N VAL A 74 -9.78 -14.29 -2.15
CA VAL A 74 -10.62 -13.84 -1.03
C VAL A 74 -10.43 -14.71 0.21
N LYS A 75 -10.43 -16.04 0.04
CA LYS A 75 -10.39 -16.99 1.17
C LYS A 75 -9.11 -16.86 1.98
N ASN A 76 -7.96 -16.95 1.31
CA ASN A 76 -6.67 -16.80 2.00
C ASN A 76 -6.39 -15.35 2.39
N GLY A 77 -6.93 -14.38 1.64
CA GLY A 77 -6.91 -12.97 1.99
C GLY A 77 -7.62 -12.67 3.32
N LEU A 78 -8.80 -13.24 3.57
CA LEU A 78 -9.51 -13.10 4.86
C LEU A 78 -8.74 -13.75 6.02
N ILE A 79 -8.18 -14.93 5.81
CA ILE A 79 -7.36 -15.63 6.83
C ILE A 79 -6.12 -14.79 7.16
N MET A 80 -5.43 -14.30 6.12
CA MET A 80 -4.26 -13.43 6.28
C MET A 80 -4.62 -12.10 6.94
N MET A 81 -5.75 -11.49 6.56
CA MET A 81 -6.24 -10.24 7.14
C MET A 81 -6.45 -10.34 8.64
N GLY A 82 -7.06 -11.43 9.12
CA GLY A 82 -7.25 -11.65 10.56
C GLY A 82 -5.93 -11.68 11.33
N SER A 83 -4.91 -12.37 10.80
CA SER A 83 -3.58 -12.41 11.42
C SER A 83 -2.84 -11.07 11.26
N VAL A 84 -2.97 -10.38 10.13
CA VAL A 84 -2.39 -9.04 9.92
C VAL A 84 -2.95 -8.06 10.95
N LEU A 85 -4.27 -7.96 11.10
CA LEU A 85 -4.89 -7.02 12.04
C LEU A 85 -4.47 -7.30 13.49
N ALA A 86 -4.48 -8.58 13.91
CA ALA A 86 -4.08 -8.95 15.27
C ALA A 86 -2.60 -8.58 15.56
N PHE A 87 -1.70 -8.89 14.63
CA PHE A 87 -0.27 -8.63 14.82
C PHE A 87 0.14 -7.17 14.54
N THR A 88 -0.70 -6.41 13.83
CA THR A 88 -0.51 -4.95 13.72
C THR A 88 -0.59 -4.28 15.10
N VAL A 89 -1.52 -4.71 15.95
CA VAL A 89 -1.61 -4.22 17.33
C VAL A 89 -0.34 -4.54 18.11
N VAL A 90 0.17 -5.78 17.99
CA VAL A 90 1.42 -6.20 18.65
C VAL A 90 2.60 -5.37 18.14
N GLY A 91 2.73 -5.21 16.81
CA GLY A 91 3.79 -4.41 16.19
C GLY A 91 3.76 -2.94 16.62
N SER A 92 2.57 -2.34 16.67
CA SER A 92 2.38 -0.96 17.13
C SER A 92 2.75 -0.79 18.62
N TYR A 93 2.43 -1.77 19.45
CA TYR A 93 2.84 -1.76 20.85
C TYR A 93 4.38 -1.81 20.98
N VAL A 94 5.04 -2.69 20.25
CA VAL A 94 6.51 -2.77 20.25
C VAL A 94 7.13 -1.49 19.68
N ALA A 95 6.53 -0.90 18.65
CA ALA A 95 6.96 0.38 18.08
C ALA A 95 6.93 1.52 19.09
N SER A 96 5.94 1.56 19.99
CA SER A 96 5.85 2.58 21.04
C SER A 96 7.01 2.53 22.05
N LEU A 97 7.76 1.44 22.11
CA LEU A 97 8.91 1.24 22.98
C LEU A 97 10.25 1.63 22.32
N VAL A 98 10.25 1.98 21.03
CA VAL A 98 11.47 2.26 20.23
C VAL A 98 11.44 3.69 19.69
N PRO A 99 12.58 4.43 19.68
CA PRO A 99 12.63 5.79 19.10
C PRO A 99 12.24 5.81 17.61
N SER A 100 11.36 6.73 17.24
CA SER A 100 10.66 6.78 15.93
C SER A 100 11.54 7.08 14.70
N ALA A 101 12.75 7.61 14.88
CA ALA A 101 13.59 8.12 13.78
C ALA A 101 14.08 7.05 12.79
N THR A 102 14.14 5.77 13.19
CA THR A 102 14.74 4.70 12.39
C THR A 102 13.74 4.03 11.42
N MET A 103 12.45 4.16 11.69
CA MET A 103 11.41 3.34 11.03
C MET A 103 11.00 3.85 9.64
N GLY A 104 10.90 5.18 9.45
CA GLY A 104 10.47 5.78 8.19
C GLY A 104 11.41 5.48 7.02
N ASN A 105 12.71 5.61 7.24
CA ASN A 105 13.74 5.42 6.21
C ASN A 105 13.80 3.96 5.70
N PHE A 106 13.55 2.98 6.56
CA PHE A 106 13.55 1.56 6.17
C PHE A 106 12.43 1.25 5.16
N SER A 107 11.23 1.75 5.38
CA SER A 107 10.09 1.54 4.48
C SER A 107 10.36 2.10 3.08
N VAL A 108 10.92 3.30 2.99
CA VAL A 108 11.25 3.95 1.71
C VAL A 108 12.33 3.18 0.96
N PHE A 109 13.38 2.77 1.66
CA PHE A 109 14.47 1.98 1.09
C PHE A 109 13.95 0.63 0.55
N MET A 110 13.08 -0.05 1.29
CA MET A 110 12.46 -1.31 0.84
C MET A 110 11.57 -1.12 -0.38
N THR A 111 10.87 0.02 -0.51
CA THR A 111 10.09 0.37 -1.70
C THR A 111 10.99 0.41 -2.93
N PHE A 112 12.08 1.14 -2.83
CA PHE A 112 13.05 1.31 -3.92
C PHE A 112 13.66 -0.03 -4.34
N LEU A 113 14.11 -0.82 -3.37
CA LEU A 113 14.67 -2.17 -3.63
C LEU A 113 13.66 -3.10 -4.28
N LEU A 114 12.41 -3.07 -3.84
CA LEU A 114 11.35 -3.90 -4.42
C LEU A 114 11.07 -3.50 -5.87
N GLY A 115 11.08 -2.20 -6.16
CA GLY A 115 10.96 -1.69 -7.52
C GLY A 115 12.08 -2.21 -8.43
N ILE A 116 13.33 -2.14 -7.99
CA ILE A 116 14.49 -2.68 -8.72
C ILE A 116 14.31 -4.20 -8.93
N LYS A 117 13.88 -4.93 -7.89
CA LYS A 117 13.64 -6.39 -7.99
C LYS A 117 12.64 -6.72 -9.11
N PHE A 118 11.53 -6.01 -9.23
CA PHE A 118 10.54 -6.29 -10.28
C PHE A 118 11.04 -5.99 -11.68
N ILE A 119 11.97 -5.04 -11.83
CA ILE A 119 12.61 -4.75 -13.12
C ILE A 119 13.64 -5.83 -13.47
N VAL A 120 14.51 -6.19 -12.53
CA VAL A 120 15.65 -7.09 -12.75
C VAL A 120 15.24 -8.57 -12.70
N ARG A 121 14.38 -8.93 -11.76
CA ARG A 121 13.90 -10.31 -11.54
C ARG A 121 12.36 -10.31 -11.49
N PRO A 122 11.69 -10.25 -12.65
CA PRO A 122 10.24 -10.21 -12.72
C PRO A 122 9.60 -11.46 -12.10
N VAL A 123 8.44 -11.29 -11.50
CA VAL A 123 7.62 -12.40 -10.99
C VAL A 123 6.90 -13.03 -12.18
N MET A 124 7.29 -14.24 -12.53
CA MET A 124 6.73 -14.99 -13.66
C MET A 124 5.90 -16.19 -13.20
N THR A 125 5.51 -16.24 -11.92
CA THR A 125 4.62 -17.27 -11.38
C THR A 125 3.28 -17.23 -12.12
N THR A 126 2.78 -18.37 -12.57
CA THR A 126 1.47 -18.50 -13.23
C THR A 126 0.38 -18.87 -12.22
N LYS A 127 -0.88 -18.67 -12.59
CA LYS A 127 -2.02 -19.09 -11.77
C LYS A 127 -2.04 -20.59 -11.52
N GLU A 128 -1.70 -21.37 -12.52
CA GLU A 128 -1.64 -22.83 -12.44
C GLU A 128 -0.59 -23.27 -11.40
N SER A 129 0.60 -22.69 -11.46
CA SER A 129 1.67 -22.94 -10.47
C SER A 129 1.26 -22.51 -9.06
N MET A 130 0.59 -21.37 -8.93
CA MET A 130 0.06 -20.91 -7.63
C MET A 130 -1.00 -21.89 -7.08
N GLN A 131 -1.89 -22.39 -7.93
CA GLN A 131 -2.99 -23.29 -7.53
C GLN A 131 -2.52 -24.71 -7.20
N SER A 132 -1.36 -25.14 -7.64
CA SER A 132 -0.78 -26.46 -7.33
C SER A 132 -0.42 -26.66 -5.85
N VAL A 133 -0.32 -25.58 -5.07
CA VAL A 133 -0.03 -25.65 -3.63
C VAL A 133 -1.25 -26.16 -2.84
N SER A 134 -1.05 -27.15 -1.96
CA SER A 134 -2.14 -27.73 -1.18
C SER A 134 -2.84 -26.68 -0.30
N ALA A 135 -4.17 -26.78 -0.16
CA ALA A 135 -4.97 -25.81 0.59
C ALA A 135 -4.51 -25.66 2.05
N LYS A 136 -4.17 -26.78 2.72
CA LYS A 136 -3.67 -26.77 4.10
C LYS A 136 -2.34 -26.00 4.24
N LYS A 137 -1.40 -26.23 3.32
CA LYS A 137 -0.12 -25.51 3.30
C LYS A 137 -0.32 -24.02 3.10
N ARG A 138 -1.23 -23.65 2.18
CA ARG A 138 -1.55 -22.24 1.89
C ARG A 138 -2.16 -21.53 3.09
N VAL A 139 -3.09 -22.15 3.81
CA VAL A 139 -3.68 -21.56 5.03
C VAL A 139 -2.61 -21.30 6.09
N VAL A 140 -1.74 -22.29 6.36
CA VAL A 140 -0.66 -22.13 7.35
C VAL A 140 0.30 -21.02 6.93
N GLN A 141 0.68 -20.99 5.66
CA GLN A 141 1.55 -19.93 5.12
C GLN A 141 0.88 -18.55 5.22
N SER A 142 -0.42 -18.45 4.90
CA SER A 142 -1.17 -17.17 5.01
C SER A 142 -1.23 -16.68 6.46
N LEU A 143 -1.41 -17.56 7.43
CA LEU A 143 -1.41 -17.20 8.85
C LEU A 143 -0.02 -16.70 9.29
N VAL A 144 1.03 -17.49 9.06
CA VAL A 144 2.41 -17.14 9.47
C VAL A 144 2.89 -15.86 8.76
N CYS A 145 2.67 -15.75 7.46
CA CYS A 145 3.04 -14.55 6.71
C CYS A 145 2.20 -13.34 7.11
N GLY A 146 0.92 -13.55 7.41
CA GLY A 146 0.05 -12.49 7.93
C GLY A 146 0.53 -11.96 9.29
N MET A 147 0.99 -12.84 10.18
CA MET A 147 1.61 -12.43 11.46
C MET A 147 2.85 -11.55 11.22
N LEU A 148 3.75 -11.97 10.32
CA LEU A 148 4.95 -11.20 9.98
C LEU A 148 4.60 -9.85 9.35
N ILE A 149 3.69 -9.84 8.38
CA ILE A 149 3.24 -8.61 7.72
C ILE A 149 2.58 -7.68 8.74
N GLY A 150 1.67 -8.20 9.55
CA GLY A 150 0.99 -7.43 10.59
C GLY A 150 1.97 -6.80 11.58
N PHE A 151 2.92 -7.57 12.07
CA PHE A 151 3.97 -7.05 12.94
C PHE A 151 4.76 -5.92 12.27
N ILE A 152 5.22 -6.12 11.03
CA ILE A 152 5.95 -5.11 10.25
C ILE A 152 5.08 -3.88 9.98
N CYS A 153 3.81 -4.06 9.62
CA CYS A 153 2.86 -2.97 9.41
C CYS A 153 2.66 -2.13 10.67
N GLY A 154 2.46 -2.77 11.80
CA GLY A 154 2.29 -2.10 13.08
C GLY A 154 3.58 -1.42 13.56
N PHE A 155 4.73 -2.07 13.34
CA PHE A 155 6.02 -1.56 13.78
C PHE A 155 6.53 -0.40 12.92
N ILE A 156 6.40 -0.48 11.58
CA ILE A 156 6.92 0.53 10.63
C ILE A 156 5.85 1.56 10.24
N GLY A 157 4.57 1.24 10.40
CA GLY A 157 3.46 2.08 9.94
C GLY A 157 3.17 1.93 8.44
N ALA A 158 3.22 3.00 7.67
CA ALA A 158 2.77 3.08 6.27
C ALA A 158 3.43 2.12 5.25
N GLY A 159 4.45 1.36 5.65
CA GLY A 159 5.20 0.45 4.75
C GLY A 159 4.57 -0.92 4.49
N GLY A 160 3.47 -1.25 5.15
CA GLY A 160 2.92 -2.61 5.17
C GLY A 160 2.49 -3.18 3.84
N GLY A 161 1.89 -2.38 2.95
CA GLY A 161 1.40 -2.85 1.64
C GLY A 161 2.50 -3.39 0.74
N MET A 162 3.68 -2.76 0.73
CA MET A 162 4.81 -3.21 -0.09
C MET A 162 5.44 -4.49 0.44
N MET A 163 5.56 -4.61 1.76
CA MET A 163 6.02 -5.85 2.39
C MET A 163 5.05 -6.98 2.13
N MET A 164 3.74 -6.68 2.08
CA MET A 164 2.71 -7.67 1.71
C MET A 164 2.92 -8.17 0.28
N LEU A 165 3.12 -7.27 -0.69
CA LEU A 165 3.39 -7.68 -2.07
C LEU A 165 4.66 -8.53 -2.18
N LEU A 166 5.73 -8.14 -1.48
CA LEU A 166 6.98 -8.90 -1.44
C LEU A 166 6.73 -10.32 -0.90
N ILE A 167 6.07 -10.45 0.23
CA ILE A 167 5.81 -11.75 0.88
C ILE A 167 4.87 -12.60 0.02
N LEU A 168 3.78 -12.03 -0.50
CA LEU A 168 2.85 -12.75 -1.37
C LEU A 168 3.56 -13.31 -2.61
N THR A 169 4.43 -12.54 -3.23
CA THR A 169 5.11 -12.96 -4.47
C THR A 169 6.32 -13.86 -4.23
N THR A 170 7.10 -13.64 -3.17
CA THR A 170 8.37 -14.37 -2.95
C THR A 170 8.24 -15.57 -2.03
N VAL A 171 7.40 -15.47 -1.00
CA VAL A 171 7.25 -16.53 0.01
C VAL A 171 6.05 -17.43 -0.29
N LEU A 172 4.89 -16.83 -0.60
CA LEU A 172 3.70 -17.60 -0.94
C LEU A 172 3.63 -17.99 -2.42
N GLY A 173 4.52 -17.44 -3.27
CA GLY A 173 4.58 -17.79 -4.70
C GLY A 173 3.33 -17.37 -5.48
N TYR A 174 2.67 -16.29 -5.08
CA TYR A 174 1.51 -15.76 -5.80
C TYR A 174 1.92 -15.18 -7.15
N GLU A 175 1.05 -15.36 -8.15
CA GLU A 175 1.11 -14.57 -9.37
C GLU A 175 0.96 -13.08 -9.03
N LEU A 176 1.68 -12.21 -9.75
CA LEU A 176 1.75 -10.78 -9.41
C LEU A 176 0.36 -10.12 -9.34
N LYS A 177 -0.54 -10.39 -10.30
CA LYS A 177 -1.90 -9.81 -10.29
C LYS A 177 -2.69 -10.23 -9.07
N THR A 178 -2.65 -11.52 -8.73
CA THR A 178 -3.35 -12.06 -7.56
C THR A 178 -2.73 -11.56 -6.25
N ALA A 179 -1.42 -11.38 -6.21
CA ALA A 179 -0.74 -10.78 -5.06
C ALA A 179 -1.18 -9.33 -4.82
N VAL A 180 -1.20 -8.49 -5.88
CA VAL A 180 -1.67 -7.10 -5.79
C VAL A 180 -3.14 -7.06 -5.37
N GLY A 181 -4.01 -7.84 -6.04
CA GLY A 181 -5.44 -7.89 -5.71
C GLY A 181 -5.70 -8.28 -4.25
N THR A 182 -4.98 -9.30 -3.76
CA THR A 182 -5.11 -9.75 -2.36
C THR A 182 -4.53 -8.72 -1.38
N SER A 183 -3.43 -8.05 -1.73
CA SER A 183 -2.85 -6.97 -0.93
C SER A 183 -3.84 -5.81 -0.76
N VAL A 184 -4.37 -5.24 -1.85
CA VAL A 184 -5.32 -4.11 -1.77
C VAL A 184 -6.62 -4.49 -1.06
N PHE A 185 -7.05 -5.75 -1.16
CA PHE A 185 -8.20 -6.24 -0.40
C PHE A 185 -7.96 -6.16 1.11
N ILE A 186 -6.84 -6.67 1.59
CA ILE A 186 -6.47 -6.60 3.01
C ILE A 186 -6.29 -5.14 3.44
N MET A 187 -5.65 -4.33 2.59
CA MET A 187 -5.40 -2.92 2.88
C MET A 187 -6.66 -2.08 2.99
N THR A 188 -7.74 -2.40 2.29
CA THR A 188 -9.03 -1.73 2.45
C THR A 188 -9.46 -1.72 3.91
N PHE A 189 -9.34 -2.84 4.60
CA PHE A 189 -9.76 -2.97 6.00
C PHE A 189 -8.74 -2.39 6.98
N THR A 190 -7.45 -2.58 6.73
CA THR A 190 -6.41 -1.99 7.58
C THR A 190 -6.39 -0.47 7.50
N ALA A 191 -6.56 0.09 6.30
CA ALA A 191 -6.66 1.53 6.10
C ALA A 191 -7.93 2.12 6.73
N LEU A 192 -9.07 1.41 6.63
CA LEU A 192 -10.32 1.83 7.27
C LEU A 192 -10.16 1.91 8.79
N THR A 193 -9.60 0.87 9.41
CA THR A 193 -9.34 0.86 10.85
C THR A 193 -8.41 2.00 11.26
N GLY A 194 -7.34 2.23 10.51
CA GLY A 194 -6.42 3.34 10.74
C GLY A 194 -7.07 4.70 10.58
N ALA A 195 -7.82 4.94 9.50
CA ALA A 195 -8.49 6.22 9.25
C ALA A 195 -9.50 6.56 10.33
N VAL A 196 -10.35 5.59 10.72
CA VAL A 196 -11.33 5.78 11.81
C VAL A 196 -10.62 6.13 13.12
N SER A 197 -9.54 5.43 13.46
CA SER A 197 -8.76 5.70 14.67
C SER A 197 -8.15 7.11 14.66
N HIS A 198 -7.57 7.53 13.53
CA HIS A 198 -6.96 8.86 13.40
C HIS A 198 -7.98 9.99 13.54
N PHE A 199 -9.16 9.88 12.92
CA PHE A 199 -10.17 10.93 13.02
C PHE A 199 -10.92 10.92 14.36
N ALA A 200 -11.06 9.76 14.98
CA ALA A 200 -11.65 9.67 16.32
C ALA A 200 -10.79 10.34 17.39
N ILE A 201 -9.46 10.32 17.23
CA ILE A 201 -8.50 10.88 18.19
C ILE A 201 -8.07 12.29 17.79
N GLY A 202 -7.78 12.52 16.50
CA GLY A 202 -7.17 13.76 15.99
C GLY A 202 -8.14 14.84 15.54
N GLY A 203 -9.44 14.59 15.56
CA GLY A 203 -10.48 15.53 15.12
C GLY A 203 -10.70 15.57 13.62
N THR A 204 -11.33 16.67 13.14
CA THR A 204 -11.76 16.79 11.73
C THR A 204 -10.62 17.16 10.79
N PRO A 205 -10.55 16.57 9.58
CA PRO A 205 -9.54 16.91 8.59
C PRO A 205 -9.82 18.27 7.94
N ASP A 206 -8.81 18.83 7.26
CA ASP A 206 -9.05 19.87 6.24
C ASP A 206 -9.83 19.22 5.10
N TRP A 207 -11.12 19.58 5.01
CA TRP A 207 -12.07 18.97 4.08
C TRP A 207 -11.69 19.15 2.61
N LEU A 208 -11.03 20.27 2.24
CA LEU A 208 -10.59 20.51 0.89
C LEU A 208 -9.44 19.55 0.53
N VAL A 209 -8.41 19.50 1.35
CA VAL A 209 -7.25 18.62 1.14
C VAL A 209 -7.69 17.17 1.14
N TRP A 210 -8.55 16.78 2.09
CA TRP A 210 -9.10 15.43 2.19
C TRP A 210 -9.85 15.03 0.91
N THR A 211 -10.79 15.85 0.46
CA THR A 211 -11.61 15.56 -0.73
C THR A 211 -10.75 15.43 -1.99
N LEU A 212 -9.78 16.34 -2.18
CA LEU A 212 -8.88 16.30 -3.33
C LEU A 212 -8.00 15.04 -3.31
N CYS A 213 -7.42 14.70 -2.17
CA CYS A 213 -6.62 13.47 -2.01
C CYS A 213 -7.44 12.22 -2.32
N VAL A 214 -8.66 12.13 -1.78
CA VAL A 214 -9.56 10.98 -2.02
C VAL A 214 -9.89 10.85 -3.51
N ILE A 215 -10.29 11.94 -4.16
CA ILE A 215 -10.69 11.90 -5.58
C ILE A 215 -9.50 11.52 -6.46
N PHE A 216 -8.37 12.21 -6.31
CA PHE A 216 -7.21 11.94 -7.16
C PHE A 216 -6.66 10.54 -6.95
N THR A 217 -6.56 10.08 -5.69
CA THR A 217 -6.08 8.72 -5.40
C THR A 217 -7.01 7.66 -5.97
N LEU A 218 -8.32 7.83 -5.81
CA LEU A 218 -9.34 6.92 -6.33
C LEU A 218 -9.27 6.78 -7.86
N VAL A 219 -9.19 7.91 -8.56
CA VAL A 219 -9.14 7.92 -10.04
C VAL A 219 -7.89 7.20 -10.54
N TRP A 220 -6.73 7.54 -10.02
CA TRP A 220 -5.47 6.94 -10.46
C TRP A 220 -5.33 5.47 -10.03
N ALA A 221 -5.84 5.08 -8.86
CA ALA A 221 -5.87 3.69 -8.43
C ALA A 221 -6.74 2.84 -9.35
N ARG A 222 -7.91 3.34 -9.75
CA ARG A 222 -8.77 2.65 -10.72
C ARG A 222 -8.09 2.50 -12.09
N ILE A 223 -7.49 3.57 -12.62
CA ILE A 223 -6.75 3.52 -13.90
C ILE A 223 -5.63 2.48 -13.82
N ALA A 224 -4.82 2.53 -12.77
CA ALA A 224 -3.72 1.61 -12.56
C ALA A 224 -4.20 0.16 -12.43
N ALA A 225 -5.25 -0.10 -11.65
CA ALA A 225 -5.79 -1.45 -11.46
C ALA A 225 -6.38 -2.03 -12.76
N VAL A 226 -7.08 -1.22 -13.56
CA VAL A 226 -7.60 -1.64 -14.88
C VAL A 226 -6.45 -2.00 -15.80
N PHE A 227 -5.46 -1.11 -15.94
CA PHE A 227 -4.29 -1.36 -16.78
C PHE A 227 -3.52 -2.61 -16.32
N ALA A 228 -3.29 -2.76 -15.03
CA ALA A 228 -2.60 -3.91 -14.45
C ALA A 228 -3.27 -5.24 -14.80
N ASN A 229 -4.61 -5.28 -14.77
CA ASN A 229 -5.37 -6.49 -15.10
C ASN A 229 -5.34 -6.81 -16.61
N MET A 230 -5.25 -5.81 -17.48
CA MET A 230 -5.14 -5.99 -18.93
C MET A 230 -3.72 -6.31 -19.39
N ALA A 231 -2.71 -5.85 -18.65
CA ALA A 231 -1.30 -5.97 -19.04
C ALA A 231 -0.80 -7.42 -18.99
N GLN A 232 0.13 -7.74 -19.91
CA GLN A 232 0.87 -8.99 -19.86
C GLN A 232 1.79 -9.02 -18.60
N PRO A 233 2.15 -10.22 -18.07
CA PRO A 233 2.97 -10.33 -16.86
C PRO A 233 4.29 -9.57 -16.94
N LYS A 234 4.99 -9.59 -18.07
CA LYS A 234 6.25 -8.87 -18.27
C LYS A 234 6.07 -7.36 -18.21
N THR A 235 5.03 -6.84 -18.88
CA THR A 235 4.68 -5.41 -18.87
C THR A 235 4.27 -4.94 -17.48
N LEU A 236 3.45 -5.74 -16.80
CA LEU A 236 3.02 -5.43 -15.44
C LEU A 236 4.20 -5.38 -14.47
N ASN A 237 5.09 -6.36 -14.47
CA ASN A 237 6.30 -6.34 -13.64
C ASN A 237 7.13 -5.07 -13.88
N ARG A 238 7.32 -4.71 -15.14
CA ARG A 238 8.09 -3.50 -15.53
C ARG A 238 7.38 -2.23 -15.07
N ALA A 239 6.08 -2.11 -15.30
CA ALA A 239 5.29 -0.95 -14.85
C ALA A 239 5.29 -0.81 -13.33
N THR A 240 5.03 -1.91 -12.61
CA THR A 240 5.10 -1.95 -11.13
C THR A 240 6.49 -1.54 -10.64
N GLY A 241 7.54 -2.09 -11.24
CA GLY A 241 8.92 -1.77 -10.86
C GLY A 241 9.26 -0.29 -11.08
N ILE A 242 8.91 0.28 -12.24
CA ILE A 242 9.13 1.69 -12.55
C ILE A 242 8.38 2.59 -11.55
N VAL A 243 7.09 2.31 -11.30
CA VAL A 243 6.27 3.08 -10.34
C VAL A 243 6.92 3.05 -8.96
N LEU A 244 7.33 1.88 -8.48
CA LEU A 244 7.96 1.75 -7.16
C LEU A 244 9.31 2.46 -7.06
N VAL A 245 10.15 2.38 -8.08
CA VAL A 245 11.44 3.11 -8.13
C VAL A 245 11.19 4.61 -8.11
N MET A 246 10.28 5.11 -8.96
CA MET A 246 9.94 6.54 -9.00
C MET A 246 9.38 7.03 -7.66
N LEU A 247 8.44 6.30 -7.07
CA LEU A 247 7.85 6.65 -5.78
C LEU A 247 8.90 6.60 -4.66
N GLY A 248 9.74 5.57 -4.63
CA GLY A 248 10.85 5.48 -3.68
C GLY A 248 11.81 6.68 -3.81
N ALA A 249 12.18 7.05 -5.04
CA ALA A 249 13.04 8.20 -5.29
C ALA A 249 12.39 9.53 -4.88
N VAL A 250 11.09 9.72 -5.18
CA VAL A 250 10.34 10.92 -4.79
C VAL A 250 10.26 11.03 -3.27
N ILE A 251 9.90 9.95 -2.58
CA ILE A 251 9.77 9.96 -1.11
C ILE A 251 11.14 10.20 -0.45
N MET A 252 12.22 9.60 -0.97
CA MET A 252 13.58 9.88 -0.51
C MET A 252 13.95 11.35 -0.71
N GLY A 253 13.67 11.91 -1.88
CA GLY A 253 13.92 13.33 -2.19
C GLY A 253 13.14 14.26 -1.26
N VAL A 254 11.87 13.97 -1.02
CA VAL A 254 11.02 14.72 -0.07
C VAL A 254 11.56 14.60 1.37
N GLY A 255 12.12 13.45 1.75
CA GLY A 255 12.73 13.23 3.06
C GLY A 255 14.04 14.02 3.27
N ILE A 256 14.80 14.30 2.20
CA ILE A 256 16.05 15.08 2.27
C ILE A 256 15.75 16.59 2.37
N LEU A 257 14.59 17.05 1.87
CA LEU A 257 14.17 18.45 1.91
C LEU A 257 13.64 18.90 3.30
N LYS A 258 13.56 17.99 4.25
CA LYS A 258 13.26 18.24 5.68
C LYS A 258 14.52 18.35 6.51
#